data_508143deca91fc377fff6e22311b2c84
#
_entry.id   508143deca91fc377fff6e22311b2c84
#
_cell.length_a   1.000
_cell.length_b   1.000
_cell.length_c   1.000
_cell.angle_alpha   90.00
_cell.angle_beta   90.00
_cell.angle_gamma   90.00
#
_symmetry.space_group_name_H-M   'P 1'
#
loop_
_entity.id
_entity.type
_entity.pdbx_description
1 polymer ?
#
loop_
_entity_poly.entity_id
_entity_poly.type
_entity_poly.pdbx_seq_one_letter_code
_entity_poly.pdbx_strand_id
1 'polypeptide(L)'
;MKISASIYSDKVRPLAEVIDDLKDHQVDLLHVDCNDDLSVFDDIKAIRTMCDLPIDLHIITPTPSKYYQLLEENPVEYVTFQYEDLKEPLNIPASVTGRKGIAVITPTPVTIFEEYSNYDFILIMATIPGQSGGKFDIVNFSKIREFRNAYPDKSIHVDGGVNPEVSFIIRNMGVTSAVSGSYLFNAASVGNALMNLTKRSIESTYTVSDFMIPLNESPVVKMSELTLESVLKSIEKGRLGFTLVVDNEGKAKGLISNADVRKGLLSNLKDINKLQANQLVNSNPTTISDCSTVIEML
;
A
#
# COMPACT_ATOMS: atom_id res chain seq x y z
N MET A 1 8.38 1.62 -4.38
CA MET A 1 7.79 2.06 -3.10
C MET A 1 8.80 2.97 -2.42
N LYS A 2 8.37 4.14 -2.00
CA LYS A 2 9.18 5.10 -1.25
C LYS A 2 9.30 4.66 0.22
N ILE A 3 10.43 5.00 0.86
CA ILE A 3 10.61 4.85 2.31
C ILE A 3 10.52 6.22 2.95
N SER A 4 9.56 6.38 3.88
CA SER A 4 9.34 7.57 4.68
C SER A 4 9.94 7.34 6.07
N ALA A 5 10.96 8.11 6.45
CA ALA A 5 11.67 7.93 7.72
C ALA A 5 10.93 8.68 8.84
N SER A 6 10.39 7.96 9.85
CA SER A 6 9.74 8.57 11.03
C SER A 6 10.80 9.21 11.92
N ILE A 7 11.03 10.51 11.73
CA ILE A 7 12.16 11.25 12.31
C ILE A 7 12.18 11.27 13.85
N TYR A 8 11.02 11.18 14.47
CA TYR A 8 10.90 11.14 15.94
C TYR A 8 11.06 9.73 16.53
N SER A 9 11.34 8.72 15.71
CA SER A 9 11.62 7.37 16.21
C SER A 9 13.03 7.21 16.78
N ASP A 10 13.98 8.08 16.40
CA ASP A 10 15.24 8.20 17.12
C ASP A 10 15.03 9.02 18.40
N LYS A 11 15.20 8.40 19.55
CA LYS A 11 15.01 9.04 20.86
C LYS A 11 16.32 9.50 21.50
N VAL A 12 17.44 9.29 20.83
CA VAL A 12 18.79 9.50 21.39
C VAL A 12 19.46 10.72 20.79
N ARG A 13 19.43 10.84 19.46
CA ARG A 13 20.13 11.89 18.73
C ARG A 13 19.29 13.18 18.64
N PRO A 14 19.93 14.36 18.63
CA PRO A 14 19.26 15.60 18.27
C PRO A 14 18.66 15.52 16.86
N LEU A 15 17.52 16.20 16.64
CA LEU A 15 16.83 16.19 15.34
C LEU A 15 17.77 16.57 14.17
N ALA A 16 18.63 17.55 14.37
CA ALA A 16 19.57 17.98 13.32
C ALA A 16 20.50 16.85 12.85
N GLU A 17 21.04 16.05 13.76
CA GLU A 17 21.91 14.91 13.41
C GLU A 17 21.11 13.80 12.71
N VAL A 18 19.85 13.58 13.10
CA VAL A 18 18.96 12.63 12.42
C VAL A 18 18.69 13.06 10.98
N ILE A 19 18.39 14.33 10.77
CA ILE A 19 18.11 14.88 9.43
C ILE A 19 19.34 14.81 8.53
N ASP A 20 20.53 15.16 9.03
CA ASP A 20 21.78 15.07 8.26
C ASP A 20 22.09 13.62 7.84
N ASP A 21 21.91 12.65 8.76
CA ASP A 21 22.10 11.22 8.46
C ASP A 21 21.12 10.72 7.39
N LEU A 22 19.84 11.10 7.50
CA LEU A 22 18.81 10.73 6.52
C LEU A 22 19.05 11.35 5.14
N LYS A 23 19.50 12.61 5.11
CA LYS A 23 19.88 13.33 3.89
C LYS A 23 21.08 12.69 3.21
N ASP A 24 22.14 12.36 3.97
CA ASP A 24 23.35 11.73 3.43
C ASP A 24 23.05 10.37 2.80
N HIS A 25 22.06 9.64 3.32
CA HIS A 25 21.61 8.36 2.79
C HIS A 25 20.47 8.48 1.77
N GLN A 26 20.07 9.70 1.39
CA GLN A 26 19.07 9.98 0.35
C GLN A 26 17.74 9.26 0.60
N VAL A 27 17.20 9.32 1.83
CA VAL A 27 15.87 8.80 2.12
C VAL A 27 14.82 9.50 1.24
N ASP A 28 13.77 8.78 0.86
CA ASP A 28 12.78 9.34 -0.07
C ASP A 28 11.92 10.44 0.56
N LEU A 29 11.54 10.29 1.85
CA LEU A 29 10.64 11.18 2.58
C LEU A 29 11.03 11.26 4.06
N LEU A 30 10.72 12.39 4.68
CA LEU A 30 10.78 12.58 6.13
C LEU A 30 9.36 12.51 6.69
N HIS A 31 9.05 11.48 7.49
CA HIS A 31 7.77 11.36 8.16
C HIS A 31 7.77 12.10 9.48
N VAL A 32 6.84 13.03 9.62
CA VAL A 32 6.70 13.92 10.78
C VAL A 32 5.35 13.65 11.44
N ASP A 33 5.37 13.11 12.64
CA ASP A 33 4.14 12.90 13.43
C ASP A 33 3.79 14.16 14.22
N CYS A 34 2.58 14.66 14.04
CA CYS A 34 2.02 15.80 14.77
C CYS A 34 0.85 15.34 15.65
N ASN A 35 1.14 15.05 16.91
CA ASN A 35 0.16 14.61 17.91
C ASN A 35 -0.48 15.82 18.59
N ASP A 36 -1.30 16.57 17.85
CA ASP A 36 -2.00 17.78 18.27
C ASP A 36 -1.08 18.89 18.83
N ASP A 37 0.17 18.93 18.37
CA ASP A 37 1.21 19.86 18.80
C ASP A 37 1.62 20.81 17.66
N LEU A 38 1.31 22.09 17.81
CA LEU A 38 1.63 23.12 16.82
C LEU A 38 3.13 23.40 16.70
N SER A 39 3.94 23.10 17.74
CA SER A 39 5.38 23.33 17.75
C SER A 39 6.12 22.47 16.71
N VAL A 40 5.51 21.40 16.20
CA VAL A 40 6.02 20.58 15.10
C VAL A 40 6.34 21.43 13.84
N PHE A 41 5.61 22.53 13.64
CA PHE A 41 5.91 23.44 12.54
C PHE A 41 7.21 24.22 12.69
N ASP A 42 7.73 24.38 13.91
CA ASP A 42 9.06 24.93 14.12
C ASP A 42 10.15 23.92 13.72
N ASP A 43 9.93 22.63 13.97
CA ASP A 43 10.78 21.56 13.45
C ASP A 43 10.76 21.53 11.91
N ILE A 44 9.57 21.65 11.29
CA ILE A 44 9.44 21.72 9.82
C ILE A 44 10.23 22.89 9.24
N LYS A 45 10.16 24.08 9.85
CA LYS A 45 10.95 25.24 9.45
C LYS A 45 12.45 24.96 9.59
N ALA A 46 12.87 24.36 10.70
CA ALA A 46 14.27 24.00 10.93
C ALA A 46 14.75 22.99 9.87
N ILE A 47 13.98 21.93 9.58
CA ILE A 47 14.28 20.94 8.55
C ILE A 47 14.49 21.62 7.19
N ARG A 48 13.61 22.56 6.81
CA ARG A 48 13.71 23.29 5.54
C ARG A 48 14.98 24.15 5.42
N THR A 49 15.59 24.53 6.54
CA THR A 49 16.91 25.21 6.50
C THR A 49 18.07 24.24 6.27
N MET A 50 17.85 22.94 6.52
CA MET A 50 18.90 21.91 6.46
C MET A 50 18.88 21.11 5.15
N CYS A 51 17.68 20.85 4.60
CA CYS A 51 17.52 20.03 3.39
C CYS A 51 16.21 20.30 2.66
N ASP A 52 16.18 19.87 1.38
CA ASP A 52 14.99 19.91 0.51
C ASP A 52 14.28 18.55 0.43
N LEU A 53 14.54 17.62 1.37
CA LEU A 53 13.85 16.32 1.39
C LEU A 53 12.35 16.54 1.56
N PRO A 54 11.51 15.79 0.82
CA PRO A 54 10.06 15.91 0.92
C PRO A 54 9.57 15.51 2.31
N ILE A 55 8.62 16.29 2.84
CA ILE A 55 8.00 16.05 4.15
C ILE A 55 6.64 15.35 3.97
N ASP A 56 6.44 14.30 4.76
CA ASP A 56 5.24 13.48 4.87
C ASP A 56 4.66 13.71 6.28
N LEU A 57 3.77 14.71 6.40
CA LEU A 57 3.23 15.17 7.68
C LEU A 57 1.95 14.42 8.03
N HIS A 58 1.95 13.74 9.17
CA HIS A 58 0.79 13.05 9.73
C HIS A 58 0.26 13.79 10.95
N ILE A 59 -0.96 14.31 10.87
CA ILE A 59 -1.61 15.12 11.90
C ILE A 59 -2.71 14.31 12.59
N ILE A 60 -2.55 14.11 13.88
CA ILE A 60 -3.52 13.48 14.78
C ILE A 60 -4.13 14.57 15.63
N THR A 61 -5.37 14.98 15.35
CA THR A 61 -6.01 16.11 16.02
C THR A 61 -7.53 16.02 15.97
N PRO A 62 -8.25 16.46 17.03
CA PRO A 62 -9.71 16.62 16.96
C PRO A 62 -10.15 17.86 16.15
N THR A 63 -9.25 18.84 15.93
CA THR A 63 -9.56 20.14 15.34
C THR A 63 -8.63 20.45 14.19
N PRO A 64 -8.83 19.84 12.99
CA PRO A 64 -7.94 20.02 11.85
C PRO A 64 -7.86 21.47 11.35
N SER A 65 -8.92 22.25 11.52
CA SER A 65 -8.97 23.65 11.05
C SER A 65 -7.87 24.54 11.64
N LYS A 66 -7.37 24.25 12.85
CA LYS A 66 -6.27 25.01 13.46
C LYS A 66 -4.92 24.88 12.77
N TYR A 67 -4.77 23.85 11.89
CA TYR A 67 -3.56 23.59 11.14
C TYR A 67 -3.55 24.23 9.74
N TYR A 68 -4.70 24.67 9.21
CA TYR A 68 -4.80 25.09 7.80
C TYR A 68 -3.90 26.27 7.46
N GLN A 69 -3.89 27.31 8.31
CA GLN A 69 -3.02 28.46 8.11
C GLN A 69 -1.53 28.07 8.20
N LEU A 70 -1.18 27.20 9.15
CA LEU A 70 0.20 26.73 9.29
C LEU A 70 0.67 25.93 8.09
N LEU A 71 -0.22 25.13 7.48
CA LEU A 71 0.05 24.37 6.25
C LEU A 71 0.20 25.27 5.02
N GLU A 72 -0.53 26.41 4.97
CA GLU A 72 -0.37 27.41 3.92
C GLU A 72 0.98 28.14 4.04
N GLU A 73 1.37 28.47 5.26
CA GLU A 73 2.62 29.18 5.55
C GLU A 73 3.87 28.27 5.46
N ASN A 74 3.70 26.97 5.73
CA ASN A 74 4.77 25.97 5.73
C ASN A 74 4.39 24.77 4.86
N PRO A 75 4.47 24.87 3.54
CA PRO A 75 4.02 23.83 2.64
C PRO A 75 4.83 22.54 2.79
N VAL A 76 4.12 21.40 2.75
CA VAL A 76 4.67 20.05 2.78
C VAL A 76 4.19 19.25 1.56
N GLU A 77 4.95 18.22 1.16
CA GLU A 77 4.63 17.44 -0.03
C GLU A 77 3.49 16.46 0.18
N TYR A 78 3.31 15.96 1.41
CA TYR A 78 2.20 15.10 1.80
C TYR A 78 1.64 15.56 3.14
N VAL A 79 0.33 15.67 3.24
CA VAL A 79 -0.38 15.96 4.48
C VAL A 79 -1.49 14.95 4.69
N THR A 80 -1.52 14.34 5.87
CA THR A 80 -2.47 13.30 6.25
C THR A 80 -3.10 13.65 7.59
N PHE A 81 -4.41 13.48 7.71
CA PHE A 81 -5.12 13.60 8.98
C PHE A 81 -5.63 12.24 9.45
N GLN A 82 -5.55 11.98 10.76
CA GLN A 82 -6.06 10.75 11.36
C GLN A 82 -7.59 10.80 11.46
N TYR A 83 -8.26 9.89 10.76
CA TYR A 83 -9.73 9.87 10.66
C TYR A 83 -10.42 9.75 12.02
N GLU A 84 -9.96 8.83 12.86
CA GLU A 84 -10.60 8.47 14.12
C GLU A 84 -10.55 9.58 15.18
N ASP A 85 -9.62 10.50 15.04
CA ASP A 85 -9.43 11.60 15.97
C ASP A 85 -10.28 12.83 15.61
N LEU A 86 -10.78 12.94 14.37
CA LEU A 86 -11.54 14.08 13.88
C LEU A 86 -12.84 14.28 14.66
N LYS A 87 -13.06 15.49 15.20
CA LYS A 87 -14.32 15.91 15.83
C LYS A 87 -15.04 17.00 15.04
N GLU A 88 -14.43 17.48 13.98
CA GLU A 88 -15.03 18.42 13.02
C GLU A 88 -14.78 17.93 11.58
N PRO A 89 -15.58 18.38 10.58
CA PRO A 89 -15.37 18.03 9.19
C PRO A 89 -13.98 18.43 8.70
N LEU A 90 -13.30 17.53 7.99
CA LEU A 90 -12.00 17.79 7.38
C LEU A 90 -12.18 18.50 6.03
N ASN A 91 -12.02 19.83 6.04
CA ASN A 91 -12.16 20.68 4.86
C ASN A 91 -10.85 21.43 4.57
N ILE A 92 -9.84 20.71 4.08
CA ILE A 92 -8.53 21.28 3.76
C ILE A 92 -8.70 22.33 2.63
N PRO A 93 -8.34 23.62 2.85
CA PRO A 93 -8.44 24.65 1.84
C PRO A 93 -7.66 24.28 0.57
N ALA A 94 -8.13 24.80 -0.57
CA ALA A 94 -7.44 24.60 -1.87
C ALA A 94 -6.05 25.29 -1.92
N SER A 95 -5.84 26.31 -1.09
CA SER A 95 -4.57 27.02 -0.91
C SER A 95 -3.49 26.15 -0.25
N VAL A 96 -3.87 25.16 0.58
CA VAL A 96 -2.93 24.17 1.10
C VAL A 96 -2.45 23.31 -0.05
N THR A 97 -1.16 23.44 -0.36
CA THR A 97 -0.50 22.66 -1.43
C THR A 97 -0.09 21.28 -0.93
N GLY A 98 0.44 20.45 -1.84
CA GLY A 98 0.82 19.07 -1.52
C GLY A 98 -0.32 18.06 -1.69
N ARG A 99 0.05 16.78 -1.62
CA ARG A 99 -0.90 15.66 -1.75
C ARG A 99 -1.62 15.44 -0.43
N LYS A 100 -2.93 15.25 -0.50
CA LYS A 100 -3.80 15.12 0.67
C LYS A 100 -4.18 13.68 0.89
N GLY A 101 -4.08 13.22 2.12
CA GLY A 101 -4.43 11.87 2.54
C GLY A 101 -5.32 11.83 3.77
N ILE A 102 -5.92 10.66 3.97
CA ILE A 102 -6.62 10.31 5.21
C ILE A 102 -5.98 9.08 5.82
N ALA A 103 -5.67 9.11 7.11
CA ALA A 103 -5.13 7.98 7.84
C ALA A 103 -6.24 7.20 8.54
N VAL A 104 -6.14 5.87 8.54
CA VAL A 104 -7.10 4.98 9.20
C VAL A 104 -6.37 3.86 9.94
N ILE A 105 -6.87 3.50 11.13
CA ILE A 105 -6.36 2.36 11.90
C ILE A 105 -6.87 1.01 11.34
N THR A 106 -6.28 -0.09 11.79
CA THR A 106 -6.63 -1.45 11.33
C THR A 106 -8.14 -1.76 11.37
N PRO A 107 -8.93 -1.47 12.43
CA PRO A 107 -10.36 -1.80 12.47
C PRO A 107 -11.25 -0.91 11.60
N THR A 108 -10.81 0.27 11.19
CA THR A 108 -11.62 1.20 10.37
C THR A 108 -11.71 0.72 8.92
N PRO A 109 -12.90 0.55 8.33
CA PRO A 109 -13.03 0.05 6.97
C PRO A 109 -12.55 1.07 5.94
N VAL A 110 -12.04 0.59 4.80
CA VAL A 110 -11.55 1.47 3.70
C VAL A 110 -12.68 2.23 3.00
N THR A 111 -13.92 1.83 3.20
CA THR A 111 -15.11 2.50 2.62
C THR A 111 -15.27 3.94 3.08
N ILE A 112 -14.69 4.32 4.23
CA ILE A 112 -14.68 5.74 4.66
C ILE A 112 -14.02 6.65 3.63
N PHE A 113 -13.15 6.11 2.78
CA PHE A 113 -12.48 6.88 1.73
C PHE A 113 -13.45 7.41 0.66
N GLU A 114 -14.68 6.92 0.57
CA GLU A 114 -15.72 7.48 -0.31
C GLU A 114 -15.95 8.98 -0.02
N GLU A 115 -15.95 9.36 1.26
CA GLU A 115 -16.08 10.75 1.70
C GLU A 115 -14.85 11.61 1.35
N TYR A 116 -13.70 10.97 1.17
CA TYR A 116 -12.40 11.58 0.85
C TYR A 116 -11.91 11.22 -0.57
N SER A 117 -12.81 10.87 -1.47
CA SER A 117 -12.48 10.39 -2.82
C SER A 117 -11.72 11.43 -3.68
N ASN A 118 -11.80 12.72 -3.32
CA ASN A 118 -11.00 13.80 -3.88
C ASN A 118 -9.55 13.86 -3.36
N TYR A 119 -9.19 13.11 -2.31
CA TYR A 119 -7.82 13.03 -1.79
C TYR A 119 -6.97 12.09 -2.64
N ASP A 120 -5.65 12.21 -2.51
CA ASP A 120 -4.69 11.52 -3.36
C ASP A 120 -4.36 10.11 -2.88
N PHE A 121 -4.45 9.86 -1.56
CA PHE A 121 -4.03 8.60 -0.96
C PHE A 121 -4.70 8.28 0.37
N ILE A 122 -4.64 7.02 0.76
CA ILE A 122 -4.92 6.55 2.12
C ILE A 122 -3.60 6.21 2.83
N LEU A 123 -3.51 6.53 4.13
CA LEU A 123 -2.47 6.02 5.02
C LEU A 123 -3.08 4.94 5.93
N ILE A 124 -2.62 3.70 5.79
CA ILE A 124 -3.06 2.58 6.63
C ILE A 124 -2.11 2.46 7.82
N MET A 125 -2.65 2.74 9.03
CA MET A 125 -1.92 2.55 10.27
C MET A 125 -1.97 1.06 10.64
N ALA A 126 -0.85 0.36 10.44
CA ALA A 126 -0.74 -1.08 10.70
C ALA A 126 -0.35 -1.42 12.15
N THR A 127 -0.20 -0.40 12.99
CA THR A 127 0.01 -0.45 14.44
C THR A 127 -0.82 0.63 15.11
N ILE A 128 -0.75 0.73 16.43
CA ILE A 128 -1.40 1.82 17.17
C ILE A 128 -0.71 3.14 16.81
N PRO A 129 -1.46 4.17 16.36
CA PRO A 129 -0.90 5.48 16.00
C PRO A 129 -0.07 6.10 17.13
N GLY A 130 1.04 6.75 16.78
CA GLY A 130 1.93 7.41 17.72
C GLY A 130 2.81 6.47 18.59
N GLN A 131 2.74 5.14 18.36
CA GLN A 131 3.59 4.16 19.06
C GLN A 131 4.69 3.63 18.13
N SER A 132 5.95 3.90 18.49
CA SER A 132 7.11 3.34 17.79
C SER A 132 7.39 1.90 18.22
N GLY A 133 7.82 1.03 17.29
CA GLY A 133 8.28 -0.34 17.58
C GLY A 133 7.19 -1.41 17.60
N GLY A 134 5.97 -1.10 17.18
CA GLY A 134 4.89 -2.09 17.02
C GLY A 134 5.20 -3.09 15.89
N LYS A 135 4.54 -4.26 15.94
CA LYS A 135 4.56 -5.24 14.85
C LYS A 135 3.46 -4.93 13.85
N PHE A 136 3.75 -5.17 12.58
CA PHE A 136 2.74 -5.08 11.52
C PHE A 136 1.61 -6.08 11.76
N ASP A 137 0.38 -5.60 11.76
CA ASP A 137 -0.81 -6.46 11.85
C ASP A 137 -1.16 -6.99 10.45
N ILE A 138 -1.10 -8.33 10.29
CA ILE A 138 -1.32 -9.05 9.02
C ILE A 138 -2.72 -8.82 8.42
N VAL A 139 -3.71 -8.45 9.22
CA VAL A 139 -5.05 -8.10 8.75
C VAL A 139 -4.97 -6.96 7.71
N ASN A 140 -3.97 -6.09 7.80
CA ASN A 140 -3.79 -5.00 6.85
C ASN A 140 -3.40 -5.46 5.43
N PHE A 141 -2.95 -6.68 5.22
CA PHE A 141 -2.79 -7.22 3.87
C PHE A 141 -4.14 -7.29 3.13
N SER A 142 -5.20 -7.74 3.79
CA SER A 142 -6.54 -7.73 3.19
C SER A 142 -7.06 -6.31 2.97
N LYS A 143 -6.82 -5.40 3.93
CA LYS A 143 -7.20 -3.98 3.81
C LYS A 143 -6.50 -3.29 2.62
N ILE A 144 -5.22 -3.57 2.39
CA ILE A 144 -4.46 -3.06 1.24
C ILE A 144 -5.10 -3.54 -0.07
N ARG A 145 -5.45 -4.84 -0.18
CA ARG A 145 -6.12 -5.39 -1.37
C ARG A 145 -7.48 -4.77 -1.59
N GLU A 146 -8.30 -4.67 -0.54
CA GLU A 146 -9.62 -4.07 -0.59
C GLU A 146 -9.56 -2.63 -1.12
N PHE A 147 -8.67 -1.81 -0.56
CA PHE A 147 -8.48 -0.44 -1.02
C PHE A 147 -8.01 -0.38 -2.48
N ARG A 148 -7.01 -1.20 -2.86
CA ARG A 148 -6.50 -1.26 -4.24
C ARG A 148 -7.59 -1.62 -5.23
N ASN A 149 -8.48 -2.54 -4.89
CA ASN A 149 -9.60 -2.96 -5.73
C ASN A 149 -10.67 -1.86 -5.86
N ALA A 150 -10.98 -1.18 -4.76
CA ALA A 150 -11.99 -0.11 -4.75
C ALA A 150 -11.48 1.18 -5.42
N TYR A 151 -10.19 1.52 -5.22
CA TYR A 151 -9.58 2.78 -5.66
C TYR A 151 -8.25 2.56 -6.39
N PRO A 152 -8.26 1.94 -7.60
CA PRO A 152 -7.04 1.51 -8.29
C PRO A 152 -6.09 2.65 -8.68
N ASP A 153 -6.61 3.87 -8.83
CA ASP A 153 -5.83 5.04 -9.23
C ASP A 153 -5.29 5.86 -8.02
N LYS A 154 -5.66 5.45 -6.80
CA LYS A 154 -5.21 6.13 -5.58
C LYS A 154 -3.94 5.47 -5.03
N SER A 155 -3.12 6.28 -4.37
CA SER A 155 -1.91 5.79 -3.69
C SER A 155 -2.25 5.15 -2.34
N ILE A 156 -1.45 4.17 -1.95
CA ILE A 156 -1.54 3.54 -0.63
C ILE A 156 -0.22 3.80 0.09
N HIS A 157 -0.32 4.38 1.26
CA HIS A 157 0.77 4.52 2.21
C HIS A 157 0.51 3.59 3.40
N VAL A 158 1.57 3.12 4.04
CA VAL A 158 1.48 2.23 5.21
C VAL A 158 2.41 2.73 6.30
N ASP A 159 1.92 2.80 7.52
CA ASP A 159 2.70 3.12 8.71
C ASP A 159 2.49 2.08 9.81
N GLY A 160 3.59 1.66 10.39
CA GLY A 160 3.62 0.74 11.53
C GLY A 160 4.21 -0.63 11.19
N GLY A 161 5.23 -1.02 11.95
CA GLY A 161 5.85 -2.33 11.89
C GLY A 161 6.59 -2.66 10.59
N VAL A 162 6.95 -1.66 9.79
CA VAL A 162 7.62 -1.87 8.50
C VAL A 162 9.08 -2.23 8.73
N ASN A 163 9.39 -3.48 8.45
CA ASN A 163 10.70 -4.10 8.41
C ASN A 163 10.99 -4.64 6.99
N PRO A 164 12.13 -5.26 6.68
CA PRO A 164 12.42 -5.76 5.33
C PRO A 164 11.41 -6.75 4.79
N GLU A 165 10.91 -7.65 5.63
CA GLU A 165 9.91 -8.65 5.27
C GLU A 165 8.58 -8.00 4.86
N VAL A 166 8.03 -7.17 5.73
CA VAL A 166 6.80 -6.41 5.46
C VAL A 166 6.98 -5.50 4.24
N SER A 167 8.10 -4.76 4.17
CA SER A 167 8.42 -3.87 3.06
C SER A 167 8.40 -4.61 1.71
N PHE A 168 8.97 -5.81 1.67
CA PHE A 168 8.97 -6.62 0.46
C PHE A 168 7.54 -7.00 0.04
N ILE A 169 6.72 -7.49 0.98
CA ILE A 169 5.35 -7.96 0.71
C ILE A 169 4.47 -6.79 0.25
N ILE A 170 4.38 -5.70 1.04
CA ILE A 170 3.48 -4.59 0.75
C ILE A 170 3.86 -3.85 -0.55
N ARG A 171 5.15 -3.80 -0.88
CA ARG A 171 5.63 -3.26 -2.16
C ARG A 171 5.08 -4.06 -3.35
N ASN A 172 5.08 -5.39 -3.26
CA ASN A 172 4.53 -6.27 -4.30
C ASN A 172 2.99 -6.24 -4.34
N MET A 173 2.34 -5.81 -3.25
CA MET A 173 0.91 -5.54 -3.21
C MET A 173 0.53 -4.15 -3.76
N GLY A 174 1.51 -3.35 -4.20
CA GLY A 174 1.28 -2.06 -4.83
C GLY A 174 1.22 -0.87 -3.87
N VAL A 175 1.71 -1.00 -2.64
CA VAL A 175 1.92 0.13 -1.73
C VAL A 175 2.96 1.08 -2.33
N THR A 176 2.69 2.38 -2.27
CA THR A 176 3.52 3.41 -2.90
C THR A 176 4.50 4.08 -1.95
N SER A 177 4.17 4.13 -0.66
CA SER A 177 5.05 4.64 0.40
C SER A 177 4.89 3.83 1.69
N ALA A 178 5.99 3.61 2.41
CA ALA A 178 5.98 2.95 3.70
C ALA A 178 6.80 3.73 4.72
N VAL A 179 6.20 3.97 5.89
CA VAL A 179 6.88 4.63 7.02
C VAL A 179 7.68 3.61 7.79
N SER A 180 8.94 3.92 8.06
CA SER A 180 9.83 3.11 8.89
C SER A 180 10.52 3.99 9.92
N GLY A 181 10.40 3.62 11.18
CA GLY A 181 11.00 4.35 12.30
C GLY A 181 11.99 3.48 13.05
N SER A 182 11.54 2.71 14.03
CA SER A 182 12.39 1.91 14.90
C SER A 182 13.34 0.96 14.15
N TYR A 183 12.88 0.34 13.05
CA TYR A 183 13.76 -0.50 12.24
C TYR A 183 14.92 0.31 11.64
N LEU A 184 14.62 1.51 11.14
CA LEU A 184 15.60 2.37 10.49
C LEU A 184 16.72 2.80 11.46
N PHE A 185 16.34 3.22 12.66
CA PHE A 185 17.27 3.80 13.64
C PHE A 185 17.92 2.81 14.61
N ASN A 186 17.36 1.58 14.73
CA ASN A 186 17.96 0.50 15.51
C ASN A 186 18.95 -0.36 14.69
N ALA A 187 19.07 -0.10 13.39
CA ALA A 187 20.04 -0.81 12.53
C ALA A 187 21.47 -0.30 12.78
N ALA A 188 22.45 -1.04 12.26
CA ALA A 188 23.86 -0.66 12.34
C ALA A 188 24.15 0.70 11.64
N SER A 189 23.39 1.06 10.62
CA SER A 189 23.35 2.37 9.99
C SER A 189 22.04 2.55 9.21
N VAL A 190 21.64 3.82 8.98
CA VAL A 190 20.49 4.19 8.13
C VAL A 190 20.64 3.58 6.73
N GLY A 191 21.84 3.66 6.13
CA GLY A 191 22.12 3.10 4.80
C GLY A 191 21.88 1.59 4.74
N ASN A 192 22.33 0.82 5.74
CA ASN A 192 22.08 -0.61 5.82
C ASN A 192 20.57 -0.92 5.97
N ALA A 193 19.86 -0.14 6.76
CA ALA A 193 18.42 -0.31 6.93
C ALA A 193 17.67 -0.03 5.61
N LEU A 194 17.99 1.05 4.91
CA LEU A 194 17.39 1.39 3.62
C LEU A 194 17.66 0.31 2.57
N MET A 195 18.90 -0.19 2.49
CA MET A 195 19.24 -1.32 1.62
C MET A 195 18.37 -2.55 1.93
N ASN A 196 18.19 -2.88 3.20
CA ASN A 196 17.38 -4.02 3.61
C ASN A 196 15.90 -3.83 3.29
N LEU A 197 15.34 -2.62 3.52
CA LEU A 197 13.95 -2.29 3.20
C LEU A 197 13.66 -2.32 1.70
N THR A 198 14.69 -2.18 0.86
CA THR A 198 14.55 -2.14 -0.61
C THR A 198 15.04 -3.41 -1.32
N LYS A 199 15.54 -4.41 -0.58
CA LYS A 199 15.98 -5.70 -1.14
C LYS A 199 14.91 -6.38 -1.98
N ARG A 200 15.36 -7.11 -3.01
CA ARG A 200 14.49 -7.89 -3.90
C ARG A 200 14.26 -9.32 -3.44
N SER A 201 15.08 -9.80 -2.51
CA SER A 201 14.95 -11.13 -1.89
C SER A 201 15.16 -11.00 -0.39
N ILE A 202 14.35 -11.67 0.39
CA ILE A 202 14.36 -11.63 1.85
C ILE A 202 14.14 -13.03 2.42
N GLU A 203 14.63 -13.26 3.64
CA GLU A 203 14.12 -14.34 4.49
C GLU A 203 12.79 -13.87 5.10
N SER A 204 11.76 -14.70 4.97
CA SER A 204 10.41 -14.35 5.44
C SER A 204 9.84 -15.50 6.26
N THR A 205 9.19 -15.15 7.36
CA THR A 205 8.37 -16.06 8.17
C THR A 205 6.93 -16.11 7.72
N TYR A 206 6.51 -15.15 6.86
CA TYR A 206 5.19 -15.17 6.23
C TYR A 206 5.08 -16.27 5.19
N THR A 207 3.90 -16.86 5.11
CA THR A 207 3.53 -17.84 4.09
C THR A 207 2.69 -17.19 3.02
N VAL A 208 2.53 -17.87 1.88
CA VAL A 208 1.68 -17.40 0.78
C VAL A 208 0.25 -17.12 1.25
N SER A 209 -0.30 -17.94 2.17
CA SER A 209 -1.64 -17.75 2.73
C SER A 209 -1.84 -16.41 3.45
N ASP A 210 -0.79 -15.81 4.00
CA ASP A 210 -0.92 -14.56 4.78
C ASP A 210 -1.23 -13.34 3.89
N PHE A 211 -0.82 -13.36 2.61
CA PHE A 211 -0.96 -12.21 1.71
C PHE A 211 -1.52 -12.54 0.32
N MET A 212 -1.78 -13.82 -0.01
CA MET A 212 -2.40 -14.20 -1.28
C MET A 212 -3.78 -13.55 -1.46
N ILE A 213 -4.24 -13.45 -2.71
CA ILE A 213 -5.63 -13.13 -3.01
C ILE A 213 -6.46 -14.40 -2.79
N PRO A 214 -7.36 -14.43 -1.80
CA PRO A 214 -8.16 -15.61 -1.55
C PRO A 214 -9.20 -15.84 -2.66
N LEU A 215 -9.73 -17.05 -2.75
CA LEU A 215 -10.63 -17.44 -3.84
C LEU A 215 -11.88 -16.56 -3.95
N ASN A 216 -12.44 -16.13 -2.82
CA ASN A 216 -13.61 -15.24 -2.79
C ASN A 216 -13.35 -13.81 -3.27
N GLU A 217 -12.09 -13.38 -3.34
CA GLU A 217 -11.65 -12.12 -3.92
C GLU A 217 -11.15 -12.28 -5.36
N SER A 218 -10.95 -13.51 -5.83
CA SER A 218 -10.39 -13.80 -7.16
C SER A 218 -11.48 -13.81 -8.24
N PRO A 219 -11.17 -13.40 -9.48
CA PRO A 219 -12.10 -13.56 -10.60
C PRO A 219 -12.26 -15.03 -10.95
N VAL A 220 -13.50 -15.52 -10.95
CA VAL A 220 -13.85 -16.93 -11.15
C VAL A 220 -14.94 -17.09 -12.19
N VAL A 221 -14.83 -18.16 -13.00
CA VAL A 221 -15.88 -18.66 -13.88
C VAL A 221 -16.08 -20.14 -13.62
N LYS A 222 -17.33 -20.59 -13.42
CA LYS A 222 -17.64 -22.01 -13.26
C LYS A 222 -17.57 -22.74 -14.62
N MET A 223 -17.10 -23.97 -14.60
CA MET A 223 -17.07 -24.81 -15.81
C MET A 223 -18.46 -24.93 -16.49
N SER A 224 -19.54 -24.95 -15.71
CA SER A 224 -20.92 -25.02 -16.23
C SER A 224 -21.36 -23.72 -16.94
N GLU A 225 -20.69 -22.59 -16.69
CA GLU A 225 -21.01 -21.27 -17.23
C GLU A 225 -19.89 -20.75 -18.16
N LEU A 226 -18.99 -21.64 -18.57
CA LEU A 226 -17.78 -21.27 -19.31
C LEU A 226 -18.09 -20.89 -20.76
N THR A 227 -18.20 -19.60 -21.02
CA THR A 227 -18.37 -19.00 -22.35
C THR A 227 -17.30 -17.93 -22.55
N LEU A 228 -17.02 -17.55 -23.81
CA LEU A 228 -16.08 -16.47 -24.09
C LEU A 228 -16.52 -15.16 -23.42
N GLU A 229 -17.83 -14.89 -23.42
CA GLU A 229 -18.40 -13.70 -22.78
C GLU A 229 -18.19 -13.70 -21.26
N SER A 230 -18.45 -14.83 -20.58
CA SER A 230 -18.26 -14.94 -19.11
C SER A 230 -16.78 -14.78 -18.74
N VAL A 231 -15.85 -15.33 -19.53
CA VAL A 231 -14.42 -15.19 -19.36
C VAL A 231 -13.99 -13.72 -19.47
N LEU A 232 -14.38 -13.03 -20.54
CA LEU A 232 -14.03 -11.64 -20.77
C LEU A 232 -14.58 -10.72 -19.67
N LYS A 233 -15.85 -10.90 -19.29
CA LYS A 233 -16.46 -10.14 -18.18
C LYS A 233 -15.76 -10.39 -16.84
N SER A 234 -15.37 -11.64 -16.56
CA SER A 234 -14.67 -11.99 -15.33
C SER A 234 -13.26 -11.36 -15.28
N ILE A 235 -12.49 -11.42 -16.37
CA ILE A 235 -11.16 -10.79 -16.46
C ILE A 235 -11.27 -9.29 -16.31
N GLU A 236 -12.22 -8.64 -16.99
CA GLU A 236 -12.42 -7.19 -16.95
C GLU A 236 -12.80 -6.74 -15.54
N LYS A 237 -13.78 -7.40 -14.92
CA LYS A 237 -14.21 -7.10 -13.55
C LYS A 237 -13.10 -7.33 -12.52
N GLY A 238 -12.34 -8.42 -12.67
CA GLY A 238 -11.29 -8.81 -11.72
C GLY A 238 -10.01 -7.98 -11.82
N ARG A 239 -9.77 -7.30 -12.94
CA ARG A 239 -8.57 -6.45 -13.21
C ARG A 239 -7.21 -7.11 -12.95
N LEU A 240 -7.18 -8.44 -12.83
CA LEU A 240 -5.94 -9.21 -12.60
C LEU A 240 -5.33 -9.76 -13.90
N GLY A 241 -6.00 -9.54 -15.04
CA GLY A 241 -5.55 -10.04 -16.33
C GLY A 241 -5.77 -11.54 -16.55
N PHE A 242 -6.47 -12.21 -15.66
CA PHE A 242 -6.86 -13.62 -15.76
C PHE A 242 -8.18 -13.89 -15.02
N THR A 243 -8.75 -15.06 -15.25
CA THR A 243 -9.83 -15.64 -14.45
C THR A 243 -9.53 -17.10 -14.11
N LEU A 244 -9.90 -17.52 -12.92
CA LEU A 244 -9.86 -18.94 -12.53
C LEU A 244 -11.08 -19.68 -13.09
N VAL A 245 -10.86 -20.89 -13.58
CA VAL A 245 -11.94 -21.81 -13.97
C VAL A 245 -12.09 -22.84 -12.87
N VAL A 246 -13.28 -22.91 -12.29
CA VAL A 246 -13.58 -23.81 -11.16
C VAL A 246 -14.71 -24.78 -11.50
N ASP A 247 -14.73 -25.94 -10.83
CA ASP A 247 -15.88 -26.83 -10.90
C ASP A 247 -17.03 -26.34 -10.01
N ASN A 248 -18.11 -27.13 -9.93
CA ASN A 248 -19.29 -26.81 -9.14
C ASN A 248 -19.02 -26.83 -7.62
N GLU A 249 -17.95 -27.49 -7.21
CA GLU A 249 -17.49 -27.59 -5.81
C GLU A 249 -16.51 -26.45 -5.45
N GLY A 250 -16.16 -25.57 -6.41
CA GLY A 250 -15.23 -24.47 -6.23
C GLY A 250 -13.75 -24.86 -6.38
N LYS A 251 -13.45 -26.09 -6.82
CA LYS A 251 -12.08 -26.54 -7.04
C LYS A 251 -11.55 -26.02 -8.37
N ALA A 252 -10.37 -25.44 -8.35
CA ALA A 252 -9.70 -24.92 -9.56
C ALA A 252 -9.42 -26.05 -10.56
N LYS A 253 -9.78 -25.81 -11.83
CA LYS A 253 -9.52 -26.69 -12.98
C LYS A 253 -8.48 -26.10 -13.92
N GLY A 254 -8.20 -24.83 -13.78
CA GLY A 254 -7.21 -24.11 -14.57
C GLY A 254 -7.44 -22.61 -14.50
N LEU A 255 -6.75 -21.88 -15.34
CA LEU A 255 -6.93 -20.45 -15.52
C LEU A 255 -6.99 -20.06 -16.98
N ILE A 256 -7.57 -18.89 -17.27
CA ILE A 256 -7.55 -18.25 -18.59
C ILE A 256 -6.99 -16.85 -18.40
N SER A 257 -5.88 -16.55 -19.03
CA SER A 257 -5.25 -15.22 -19.02
C SER A 257 -5.60 -14.40 -20.26
N ASN A 258 -5.36 -13.10 -20.22
CA ASN A 258 -5.42 -12.23 -21.40
C ASN A 258 -4.55 -12.74 -22.56
N ALA A 259 -3.42 -13.41 -22.25
CA ALA A 259 -2.55 -14.00 -23.25
C ALA A 259 -3.23 -15.20 -23.95
N ASP A 260 -3.95 -16.04 -23.20
CA ASP A 260 -4.67 -17.18 -23.75
C ASP A 260 -5.82 -16.73 -24.63
N VAL A 261 -6.60 -15.74 -24.18
CA VAL A 261 -7.65 -15.11 -25.00
C VAL A 261 -7.08 -14.55 -26.30
N ARG A 262 -6.00 -13.78 -26.23
CA ARG A 262 -5.36 -13.20 -27.43
C ARG A 262 -4.88 -14.29 -28.39
N LYS A 263 -4.23 -15.36 -27.89
CA LYS A 263 -3.79 -16.49 -28.73
C LYS A 263 -4.97 -17.19 -29.38
N GLY A 264 -6.06 -17.45 -28.63
CA GLY A 264 -7.27 -18.05 -29.13
C GLY A 264 -7.91 -17.21 -30.25
N LEU A 265 -8.03 -15.89 -30.05
CA LEU A 265 -8.54 -14.97 -31.06
C LEU A 265 -7.67 -14.97 -32.34
N LEU A 266 -6.34 -14.90 -32.18
CA LEU A 266 -5.41 -14.95 -33.33
C LEU A 266 -5.55 -16.24 -34.16
N SER A 267 -5.74 -17.38 -33.48
CA SER A 267 -5.92 -18.68 -34.14
C SER A 267 -7.27 -18.81 -34.87
N ASN A 268 -8.26 -17.99 -34.48
CA ASN A 268 -9.62 -18.04 -35.04
C ASN A 268 -10.05 -16.74 -35.72
N LEU A 269 -9.12 -15.92 -36.19
CA LEU A 269 -9.40 -14.61 -36.81
C LEU A 269 -10.40 -14.66 -37.98
N LYS A 270 -10.46 -15.78 -38.73
CA LYS A 270 -11.37 -15.93 -39.86
C LYS A 270 -12.82 -16.20 -39.45
N ASP A 271 -13.02 -16.75 -38.24
CA ASP A 271 -14.35 -17.07 -37.73
C ASP A 271 -14.27 -17.20 -36.18
N ILE A 272 -14.43 -16.06 -35.51
CA ILE A 272 -14.35 -15.96 -34.04
C ILE A 272 -15.42 -16.83 -33.35
N ASN A 273 -16.54 -17.11 -34.03
CA ASN A 273 -17.62 -17.93 -33.48
C ASN A 273 -17.22 -19.40 -33.25
N LYS A 274 -16.13 -19.84 -33.88
CA LYS A 274 -15.55 -21.17 -33.67
C LYS A 274 -14.71 -21.29 -32.42
N LEU A 275 -14.32 -20.16 -31.80
CA LEU A 275 -13.52 -20.16 -30.57
C LEU A 275 -14.37 -20.64 -29.37
N GLN A 276 -14.01 -21.79 -28.86
CA GLN A 276 -14.64 -22.38 -27.67
C GLN A 276 -13.83 -21.95 -26.42
N ALA A 277 -14.52 -21.45 -25.39
CA ALA A 277 -13.84 -20.98 -24.16
C ALA A 277 -13.01 -22.07 -23.45
N ASN A 278 -13.45 -23.34 -23.54
CA ASN A 278 -12.71 -24.47 -22.98
C ASN A 278 -11.32 -24.68 -23.62
N GLN A 279 -11.13 -24.24 -24.87
CA GLN A 279 -9.82 -24.30 -25.56
C GLN A 279 -8.82 -23.28 -25.03
N LEU A 280 -9.29 -22.27 -24.27
CA LEU A 280 -8.46 -21.22 -23.68
C LEU A 280 -7.94 -21.62 -22.32
N VAL A 281 -8.48 -22.68 -21.69
CA VAL A 281 -8.14 -23.08 -20.33
C VAL A 281 -6.71 -23.63 -20.28
N ASN A 282 -5.83 -22.94 -19.56
CA ASN A 282 -4.57 -23.54 -19.12
C ASN A 282 -4.85 -24.43 -17.90
N SER A 283 -4.90 -25.72 -18.11
CA SER A 283 -5.19 -26.73 -17.08
C SER A 283 -3.95 -27.13 -16.25
N ASN A 284 -2.78 -26.62 -16.61
CA ASN A 284 -1.53 -26.92 -15.89
C ASN A 284 -0.73 -25.62 -15.62
N PRO A 285 -1.31 -24.66 -14.86
CA PRO A 285 -0.58 -23.47 -14.46
C PRO A 285 0.52 -23.83 -13.45
N THR A 286 1.55 -23.00 -13.37
CA THR A 286 2.50 -23.07 -12.26
C THR A 286 1.79 -22.78 -10.95
N THR A 287 1.98 -23.64 -9.97
CA THR A 287 1.32 -23.53 -8.65
C THR A 287 2.35 -23.58 -7.54
N ILE A 288 1.99 -23.00 -6.40
CA ILE A 288 2.74 -23.07 -5.16
C ILE A 288 1.77 -23.38 -4.01
N SER A 289 2.27 -24.01 -2.95
CA SER A 289 1.45 -24.23 -1.75
C SER A 289 1.20 -22.92 -1.02
N ASP A 290 0.03 -22.76 -0.44
CA ASP A 290 -0.32 -21.65 0.45
C ASP A 290 0.51 -21.63 1.73
N CYS A 291 1.04 -22.79 2.15
CA CYS A 291 1.97 -22.94 3.28
C CYS A 291 3.43 -22.61 2.91
N SER A 292 3.74 -22.42 1.63
CA SER A 292 5.10 -22.06 1.21
C SER A 292 5.49 -20.66 1.66
N THR A 293 6.78 -20.48 1.94
CA THR A 293 7.36 -19.19 2.32
C THR A 293 7.52 -18.26 1.11
N VAL A 294 7.77 -16.97 1.38
CA VAL A 294 8.08 -15.98 0.32
C VAL A 294 9.30 -16.40 -0.51
N ILE A 295 10.32 -17.03 0.12
CA ILE A 295 11.53 -17.49 -0.60
C ILE A 295 11.18 -18.59 -1.60
N GLU A 296 10.36 -19.56 -1.19
CA GLU A 296 9.94 -20.64 -2.08
C GLU A 296 9.05 -20.16 -3.22
N MET A 297 8.39 -18.99 -3.05
CA MET A 297 7.58 -18.35 -4.09
C MET A 297 8.46 -17.65 -5.14
N LEU A 298 9.62 -17.10 -4.75
CA LEU A 298 10.52 -16.36 -5.63
C LEU A 298 11.42 -17.27 -6.46
#